data_60f093cba9fe974daf757268c9f31be8
#
_entry.id   60f093cba9fe974daf757268c9f31be8
#
_cell.length_a   1.000
_cell.length_b   1.000
_cell.length_c   1.000
_cell.angle_alpha   90.00
_cell.angle_beta   90.00
_cell.angle_gamma   90.00
#
_symmetry.space_group_name_H-M   'P 1'
#
loop_
_entity.id
_entity.type
_entity.pdbx_description
1 polymer ?
#
loop_
_entity_poly.entity_id
_entity_poly.type
_entity_poly.pdbx_seq_one_letter_code
_entity_poly.pdbx_strand_id
1 'polypeptide(L)'
;MTIGAADERTFILSDEIIAHIDRFFPAPNGHNEKTNQACAALQALINVIGVVLCEIDCADCWELTLKAVESSFSQMLTDAPALRAEVEAEHRSQSIH
;
A
#
# COMPACT_ATOMS: atom_id res chain seq x y z
N MET A 1 4.19 -24.29 1.60
CA MET A 1 4.59 -22.87 1.79
C MET A 1 3.43 -22.09 2.34
N THR A 2 3.65 -21.34 3.39
CA THR A 2 2.63 -20.47 3.97
C THR A 2 2.71 -19.10 3.34
N ILE A 3 1.62 -18.69 2.69
CA ILE A 3 1.53 -17.38 2.02
C ILE A 3 0.56 -16.51 2.81
N GLY A 4 0.91 -15.27 3.03
CA GLY A 4 0.00 -14.26 3.54
C GLY A 4 0.14 -13.93 5.02
N ALA A 5 1.00 -14.63 5.76
CA ALA A 5 1.29 -14.20 7.13
C ALA A 5 2.24 -13.02 7.08
N ALA A 6 1.79 -11.84 7.51
CA ALA A 6 2.63 -10.68 7.64
C ALA A 6 3.61 -10.92 8.79
N ASP A 7 4.90 -10.89 8.50
CA ASP A 7 5.95 -10.97 9.51
C ASP A 7 6.55 -9.59 9.76
N GLU A 8 7.49 -9.54 10.70
CA GLU A 8 8.17 -8.29 11.06
C GLU A 8 8.81 -7.60 9.85
N ARG A 9 9.39 -8.37 8.94
CA ARG A 9 10.03 -7.83 7.73
C ARG A 9 9.03 -7.13 6.82
N THR A 10 7.80 -7.64 6.74
CA THR A 10 6.72 -7.03 5.97
C THR A 10 6.43 -5.62 6.48
N PHE A 11 6.33 -5.45 7.79
CA PHE A 11 6.04 -4.15 8.40
C PHE A 11 7.22 -3.18 8.23
N ILE A 12 8.44 -3.66 8.42
CA ILE A 12 9.65 -2.86 8.22
C ILE A 12 9.72 -2.37 6.77
N LEU A 13 9.51 -3.26 5.81
CA LEU A 13 9.55 -2.90 4.39
C LEU A 13 8.44 -1.92 4.03
N SER A 14 7.24 -2.12 4.57
CA SER A 14 6.12 -1.19 4.34
C SER A 14 6.46 0.20 4.86
N ASP A 15 7.02 0.30 6.04
CA ASP A 15 7.42 1.58 6.63
C ASP A 15 8.50 2.28 5.80
N GLU A 16 9.47 1.52 5.30
CA GLU A 16 10.52 2.05 4.42
C GLU A 16 9.95 2.58 3.10
N ILE A 17 9.01 1.85 2.51
CA ILE A 17 8.35 2.26 1.27
C ILE A 17 7.57 3.55 1.50
N ILE A 18 6.79 3.63 2.57
CA ILE A 18 6.02 4.83 2.92
C ILE A 18 6.95 6.02 3.11
N ALA A 19 8.03 5.84 3.86
CA ALA A 19 9.01 6.91 4.10
C ALA A 19 9.66 7.37 2.80
N HIS A 20 9.94 6.44 1.88
CA HIS A 20 10.52 6.78 0.57
C HIS A 20 9.53 7.58 -0.28
N ILE A 21 8.26 7.18 -0.31
CA ILE A 21 7.21 7.89 -1.04
C ILE A 21 7.08 9.31 -0.50
N ASP A 22 7.07 9.48 0.82
CA ASP A 22 6.96 10.79 1.46
C ASP A 22 8.12 11.71 1.10
N ARG A 23 9.33 11.16 0.94
CA ARG A 23 10.51 11.93 0.54
C ARG A 23 10.55 12.22 -0.96
N PHE A 24 10.00 11.32 -1.76
CA PHE A 24 10.02 11.43 -3.22
C PHE A 24 9.14 12.56 -3.74
N PHE A 25 7.96 12.71 -3.16
CA PHE A 25 7.02 13.73 -3.60
C PHE A 25 7.17 15.01 -2.75
N PRO A 26 7.16 16.18 -3.39
CA PRO A 26 7.12 17.44 -2.65
C PRO A 26 5.79 17.60 -1.92
N ALA A 27 5.75 18.50 -0.94
CA ALA A 27 4.51 18.83 -0.25
C ALA A 27 3.43 19.21 -1.26
N PRO A 28 2.26 18.57 -1.23
CA PRO A 28 1.23 18.86 -2.23
C PRO A 28 0.61 20.24 -2.02
N ASN A 29 0.36 20.90 -3.14
CA ASN A 29 -0.29 22.22 -3.15
C ASN A 29 -1.76 22.03 -3.51
N GLY A 30 -2.56 21.62 -2.53
CA GLY A 30 -3.97 21.43 -2.68
C GLY A 30 -4.37 19.96 -2.93
N HIS A 31 -5.68 19.78 -2.99
CA HIS A 31 -6.31 18.45 -3.09
C HIS A 31 -5.94 17.71 -4.37
N ASN A 32 -5.95 18.40 -5.51
CA ASN A 32 -5.70 17.77 -6.81
C ASN A 32 -4.28 17.24 -6.91
N GLU A 33 -3.31 18.00 -6.45
CA GLU A 33 -1.91 17.58 -6.44
C GLU A 33 -1.69 16.40 -5.51
N LYS A 34 -2.31 16.44 -4.33
CA LYS A 34 -2.26 15.34 -3.37
C LYS A 34 -2.82 14.04 -3.97
N THR A 35 -3.96 14.14 -4.65
CA THR A 35 -4.59 13.00 -5.31
C THR A 35 -3.71 12.47 -6.44
N ASN A 36 -3.14 13.34 -7.25
CA ASN A 36 -2.25 12.95 -8.34
C ASN A 36 -1.00 12.25 -7.82
N GLN A 37 -0.41 12.73 -6.74
CA GLN A 37 0.74 12.08 -6.12
C GLN A 37 0.38 10.69 -5.59
N ALA A 38 -0.77 10.55 -4.94
CA ALA A 38 -1.27 9.26 -4.46
C ALA A 38 -1.48 8.27 -5.62
N CYS A 39 -2.08 8.73 -6.71
CA CYS A 39 -2.28 7.89 -7.90
C CYS A 39 -0.94 7.46 -8.50
N ALA A 40 0.02 8.35 -8.58
CA ALA A 40 1.35 8.03 -9.10
C ALA A 40 2.05 7.00 -8.22
N ALA A 41 1.97 7.14 -6.90
CA ALA A 41 2.54 6.18 -5.96
C ALA A 41 1.90 4.81 -6.10
N LEU A 42 0.57 4.76 -6.24
CA LEU A 42 -0.16 3.50 -6.42
C LEU A 42 0.21 2.82 -7.74
N GLN A 43 0.36 3.57 -8.83
CA GLN A 43 0.80 3.02 -10.11
C GLN A 43 2.21 2.44 -10.00
N ALA A 44 3.11 3.14 -9.32
CA ALA A 44 4.47 2.64 -9.08
C ALA A 44 4.46 1.34 -8.28
N LEU A 45 3.61 1.26 -7.25
CA LEU A 45 3.49 0.04 -6.43
C LEU A 45 2.95 -1.13 -7.24
N ILE A 46 1.99 -0.89 -8.13
CA ILE A 46 1.47 -1.92 -9.04
C ILE A 46 2.59 -2.46 -9.94
N ASN A 47 3.42 -1.57 -10.48
CA ASN A 47 4.56 -1.97 -11.30
C ASN A 47 5.56 -2.82 -10.51
N VAL A 48 5.81 -2.46 -9.25
CA VAL A 48 6.69 -3.23 -8.36
C VAL A 48 6.11 -4.61 -8.08
N ILE A 49 4.80 -4.70 -7.86
CA ILE A 49 4.12 -5.99 -7.68
C ILE A 49 4.39 -6.90 -8.88
N GLY A 50 4.26 -6.38 -10.09
CA GLY A 50 4.54 -7.13 -11.31
C GLY A 50 5.98 -7.65 -11.37
N VAL A 51 6.95 -6.81 -11.04
CA VAL A 51 8.36 -7.18 -11.03
C VAL A 51 8.63 -8.25 -9.97
N VAL A 52 8.10 -8.09 -8.77
CA VAL A 52 8.30 -9.05 -7.67
C VAL A 52 7.65 -10.40 -8.00
N LEU A 53 6.48 -10.39 -8.65
CA LEU A 53 5.83 -11.63 -9.10
C LEU A 53 6.71 -12.41 -10.07
N CYS A 54 7.50 -11.73 -10.89
CA CYS A 54 8.43 -12.39 -11.83
C CYS A 54 9.55 -13.16 -11.12
N GLU A 55 9.82 -12.88 -9.85
CA GLU A 55 10.81 -13.61 -9.06
C GLU A 55 10.30 -14.99 -8.63
N ILE A 56 9.00 -15.24 -8.78
CA ILE A 56 8.38 -16.52 -8.43
C ILE A 56 8.40 -17.41 -9.66
N ASP A 57 9.26 -18.41 -9.66
CA ASP A 57 9.49 -19.29 -10.81
C ASP A 57 8.65 -20.58 -10.79
N CYS A 58 7.89 -20.82 -9.73
CA CYS A 58 6.97 -21.95 -9.60
C CYS A 58 5.55 -21.49 -10.01
N ALA A 59 4.97 -22.17 -11.01
CA ALA A 59 3.64 -21.79 -11.52
C ALA A 59 2.55 -21.85 -10.44
N ASP A 60 2.56 -22.91 -9.61
CA ASP A 60 1.59 -23.04 -8.53
C ASP A 60 1.77 -21.98 -7.45
N CYS A 61 3.02 -21.67 -7.11
CA CYS A 61 3.34 -20.61 -6.15
C CYS A 61 2.94 -19.24 -6.68
N TRP A 62 3.14 -19.01 -7.96
CA TRP A 62 2.75 -17.76 -8.62
C TRP A 62 1.25 -17.53 -8.52
N GLU A 63 0.46 -18.60 -8.84
CA GLU A 63 -1.00 -18.53 -8.78
C GLU A 63 -1.50 -18.30 -7.36
N LEU A 64 -0.95 -19.02 -6.38
CA LEU A 64 -1.32 -18.86 -4.97
C LEU A 64 -0.98 -17.45 -4.46
N THR A 65 0.18 -16.93 -4.84
CA THR A 65 0.60 -15.59 -4.46
C THR A 65 -0.33 -14.53 -5.07
N LEU A 66 -0.67 -14.70 -6.34
CA LEU A 66 -1.58 -13.78 -7.02
C LEU A 66 -2.95 -13.75 -6.35
N LYS A 67 -3.48 -14.91 -5.97
CA LYS A 67 -4.74 -15.00 -5.24
C LYS A 67 -4.67 -14.34 -3.87
N ALA A 68 -3.55 -14.50 -3.17
CA ALA A 68 -3.34 -13.86 -1.88
C ALA A 68 -3.32 -12.34 -2.01
N VAL A 69 -2.64 -11.81 -3.02
CA VAL A 69 -2.60 -10.37 -3.32
C VAL A 69 -4.00 -9.86 -3.65
N GLU A 70 -4.74 -10.59 -4.49
CA GLU A 70 -6.11 -10.25 -4.85
C GLU A 70 -7.03 -10.19 -3.63
N SER A 71 -6.94 -11.20 -2.74
CA SER A 71 -7.68 -11.22 -1.48
C SER A 71 -7.34 -10.02 -0.60
N SER A 72 -6.07 -9.67 -0.52
CA SER A 72 -5.62 -8.52 0.27
C SER A 72 -6.19 -7.21 -0.25
N PHE A 73 -6.23 -7.04 -1.57
CA PHE A 73 -6.86 -5.86 -2.17
C PHE A 73 -8.36 -5.83 -1.92
N SER A 74 -9.04 -6.96 -2.02
CA SER A 74 -10.49 -7.05 -1.74
C SER A 74 -10.78 -6.68 -0.29
N GLN A 75 -9.98 -7.18 0.64
CA GLN A 75 -10.13 -6.85 2.07
C GLN A 75 -9.88 -5.37 2.31
N MET A 76 -8.88 -4.80 1.67
CA MET A 76 -8.57 -3.37 1.76
C MET A 76 -9.73 -2.52 1.28
N LEU A 77 -10.37 -2.90 0.17
CA LEU A 77 -11.55 -2.18 -0.33
C LEU A 77 -12.72 -2.24 0.66
N THR A 78 -12.89 -3.38 1.32
CA THR A 78 -13.92 -3.55 2.34
C THR A 78 -13.63 -2.67 3.57
N ASP A 79 -12.38 -2.57 3.97
CA ASP A 79 -11.95 -1.83 5.15
C ASP A 79 -11.71 -0.34 4.90
N ALA A 80 -11.65 0.07 3.63
CA ALA A 80 -11.31 1.44 3.26
C ALA A 80 -12.15 2.52 3.94
N PRO A 81 -13.49 2.39 4.04
CA PRO A 81 -14.29 3.41 4.72
C PRO A 81 -13.92 3.59 6.20
N ALA A 82 -13.67 2.48 6.91
CA ALA A 82 -13.28 2.53 8.32
C ALA A 82 -11.87 3.12 8.48
N LEU A 83 -10.94 2.71 7.62
CA LEU A 83 -9.57 3.22 7.62
C LEU A 83 -9.54 4.73 7.35
N ARG A 84 -10.33 5.17 6.39
CA ARG A 84 -10.45 6.59 6.05
C ARG A 84 -10.98 7.39 7.24
N ALA A 85 -12.00 6.86 7.94
CA ALA A 85 -12.56 7.50 9.12
C ALA A 85 -11.53 7.63 10.24
N GLU A 86 -10.70 6.61 10.45
CA GLU A 86 -9.61 6.64 11.44
C GLU A 86 -8.59 7.72 11.10
N VAL A 87 -8.17 7.79 9.85
CA VAL A 87 -7.20 8.79 9.39
C VAL A 87 -7.75 10.21 9.57
N GLU A 88 -9.01 10.43 9.20
CA GLU A 88 -9.67 11.73 9.37
C GLU A 88 -9.79 12.12 10.84
N ALA A 89 -10.12 11.16 11.72
CA ALA A 89 -10.21 11.40 13.15
C ALA A 89 -8.85 11.77 13.73
N GLU A 90 -7.78 11.11 13.29
CA GLU A 90 -6.42 11.38 13.71
C GLU A 90 -5.98 12.79 13.29
N HIS A 91 -6.29 13.18 12.05
CA HIS A 91 -6.00 14.53 11.55
C HIS A 91 -6.75 15.60 12.36
N ARG A 92 -8.00 15.36 12.70
CA ARG A 92 -8.78 16.29 13.52
C ARG A 92 -8.19 16.43 14.92
N SER A 93 -7.77 15.33 15.51
CA SER A 93 -7.12 15.32 16.82
C SER A 93 -5.83 16.15 16.81
N GLN A 94 -5.04 16.07 15.74
CA GLN A 94 -3.81 16.82 15.59
C GLN A 94 -4.05 18.30 15.34
N SER A 95 -5.12 18.65 14.67
CA SER A 95 -5.39 20.08 14.35
C SER A 95 -6.03 20.86 15.49
N ILE A 96 -6.45 20.22 16.56
CA ILE A 96 -6.99 20.88 17.75
C ILE A 96 -5.87 21.45 18.66
N HIS A 97 -4.67 21.08 18.40
CA HIS A 97 -3.51 21.59 19.10
C HIS A 97 -2.98 22.83 18.40
#